data_f9e2f37eec9c2326ee3e7189230b05f5
#
_entry.id   f9e2f37eec9c2326ee3e7189230b05f5
#
_cell.length_a   1.000
_cell.length_b   1.000
_cell.length_c   1.000
_cell.angle_alpha   90.00
_cell.angle_beta   90.00
_cell.angle_gamma   90.00
#
_symmetry.space_group_name_H-M   'P 1'
#
loop_
_entity.id
_entity.type
_entity.pdbx_description
1 polymer ?
#
loop_
_entity_poly.entity_id
_entity_poly.type
_entity_poly.pdbx_seq_one_letter_code
_entity_poly.pdbx_strand_id
1 'polypeptide(L)'
;LVGAILTYRQMTQHGPTITVSFKTAEGLEAGKTKLRYKDVEVGQVKSIELADDRSHVEVDIELNRKAGSFRAKDSRYWVVRPRADISGVSGLGTLLSGAYIGVDAGKSAEMVSTFEGLESPPPLKYDEAGSQFRLRAKDLGSLDIGSPVLYRRVTVGRVTGYSLDDSGDRVTIDV
;
A
#
# COMPACT_ATOMS: atom_id res chain seq x y z
N LEU A 1 -27.21 -20.62 25.34
CA LEU A 1 -27.26 -20.92 23.91
C LEU A 1 -26.89 -19.69 23.07
N VAL A 2 -27.42 -18.47 23.34
CA VAL A 2 -27.14 -17.24 22.59
C VAL A 2 -25.66 -16.83 22.73
N GLY A 3 -25.05 -16.96 23.90
CA GLY A 3 -23.63 -16.66 24.14
C GLY A 3 -22.68 -17.57 23.34
N ALA A 4 -22.98 -18.86 23.20
CA ALA A 4 -22.17 -19.81 22.43
C ALA A 4 -22.20 -19.50 20.91
N ILE A 5 -23.32 -19.00 20.39
CA ILE A 5 -23.48 -18.64 18.99
C ILE A 5 -22.70 -17.34 18.67
N LEU A 6 -22.68 -16.38 19.60
CA LEU A 6 -21.89 -15.15 19.45
C LEU A 6 -20.38 -15.44 19.48
N THR A 7 -19.93 -16.30 20.41
CA THR A 7 -18.52 -16.71 20.48
C THR A 7 -18.09 -17.51 19.25
N TYR A 8 -18.95 -18.39 18.74
CA TYR A 8 -18.68 -19.15 17.51
C TYR A 8 -18.62 -18.26 16.27
N ARG A 9 -19.48 -17.24 16.16
CA ARG A 9 -19.41 -16.25 15.06
C ARG A 9 -18.14 -15.40 15.12
N GLN A 10 -17.65 -15.06 16.30
CA GLN A 10 -16.42 -14.31 16.48
C GLN A 10 -15.19 -15.15 16.10
N MET A 11 -15.17 -16.46 16.43
CA MET A 11 -14.09 -17.38 16.05
C MET A 11 -14.06 -17.71 14.55
N THR A 12 -15.17 -17.57 13.82
CA THR A 12 -15.23 -17.92 12.38
C THR A 12 -14.91 -16.77 11.42
N GLN A 13 -14.60 -15.56 11.92
CA GLN A 13 -14.27 -14.40 11.09
C GLN A 13 -12.76 -14.21 10.86
N HIS A 14 -11.92 -14.94 11.59
CA HIS A 14 -10.47 -14.85 11.47
C HIS A 14 -9.98 -15.51 10.17
N GLY A 15 -9.23 -14.77 9.40
CA GLY A 15 -8.56 -15.22 8.18
C GLY A 15 -7.07 -15.52 8.43
N PRO A 16 -6.30 -15.68 7.38
CA PRO A 16 -4.86 -15.88 7.51
C PRO A 16 -4.16 -14.61 8.02
N THR A 17 -3.07 -14.81 8.76
CA THR A 17 -2.17 -13.71 9.17
C THR A 17 -1.06 -13.56 8.15
N ILE A 18 -0.67 -12.32 7.89
CA ILE A 18 0.50 -11.93 7.11
C ILE A 18 1.38 -11.02 7.95
N THR A 19 2.67 -11.03 7.67
CA THR A 19 3.66 -10.13 8.28
C THR A 19 4.17 -9.15 7.22
N VAL A 20 4.10 -7.86 7.52
CA VAL A 20 4.59 -6.80 6.62
C VAL A 20 5.67 -6.01 7.35
N SER A 21 6.86 -5.94 6.75
CA SER A 21 8.00 -5.17 7.28
C SER A 21 7.90 -3.72 6.83
N PHE A 22 7.97 -2.78 7.78
CA PHE A 22 8.02 -1.33 7.50
C PHE A 22 9.24 -0.71 8.18
N LYS A 23 9.77 0.39 7.68
CA LYS A 23 10.87 1.12 8.31
C LYS A 23 10.49 1.66 9.69
N THR A 24 9.23 2.04 9.89
CA THR A 24 8.72 2.59 11.14
C THR A 24 7.24 2.26 11.34
N ALA A 25 6.84 2.08 12.59
CA ALA A 25 5.45 1.87 12.99
C ALA A 25 4.71 3.19 13.31
N GLU A 26 5.25 4.34 12.92
CA GLU A 26 4.64 5.64 13.23
C GLU A 26 3.17 5.71 12.80
N GLY A 27 2.30 5.98 13.77
CA GLY A 27 0.84 6.05 13.58
C GLY A 27 0.13 4.71 13.53
N LEU A 28 0.84 3.57 13.60
CA LEU A 28 0.24 2.25 13.66
C LEU A 28 -0.01 1.84 15.12
N GLU A 29 -1.16 1.23 15.37
CA GLU A 29 -1.56 0.72 16.68
C GLU A 29 -2.11 -0.70 16.54
N ALA A 30 -1.55 -1.64 17.33
CA ALA A 30 -2.03 -3.00 17.42
C ALA A 30 -3.49 -3.03 17.93
N GLY A 31 -4.33 -3.83 17.29
CA GLY A 31 -5.74 -3.95 17.63
C GLY A 31 -6.63 -2.79 17.14
N LYS A 32 -6.07 -1.73 16.56
CA LYS A 32 -6.83 -0.56 16.06
C LYS A 32 -6.62 -0.27 14.59
N THR A 33 -5.36 -0.26 14.13
CA THR A 33 -5.04 0.05 12.73
C THR A 33 -5.66 -0.98 11.79
N LYS A 34 -6.37 -0.48 10.77
CA LYS A 34 -7.06 -1.30 9.79
C LYS A 34 -6.24 -1.46 8.51
N LEU A 35 -6.38 -2.63 7.87
CA LEU A 35 -5.97 -2.86 6.50
C LEU A 35 -7.15 -2.51 5.58
N ARG A 36 -6.94 -1.64 4.60
CA ARG A 36 -7.99 -1.19 3.67
C ARG A 36 -7.62 -1.43 2.21
N TYR A 37 -8.60 -1.89 1.45
CA TYR A 37 -8.57 -1.95 0.00
C TYR A 37 -9.78 -1.19 -0.55
N LYS A 38 -9.55 -0.15 -1.34
CA LYS A 38 -10.62 0.73 -1.86
C LYS A 38 -11.56 1.23 -0.75
N ASP A 39 -10.98 1.68 0.37
CA ASP A 39 -11.67 2.14 1.58
C ASP A 39 -12.53 1.08 2.32
N VAL A 40 -12.50 -0.17 1.86
CA VAL A 40 -13.15 -1.29 2.56
C VAL A 40 -12.15 -1.96 3.49
N GLU A 41 -12.54 -2.23 4.74
CA GLU A 41 -11.75 -2.96 5.71
C GLU A 41 -11.62 -4.44 5.31
N VAL A 42 -10.39 -4.88 5.06
CA VAL A 42 -10.04 -6.26 4.66
C VAL A 42 -9.17 -6.98 5.67
N GLY A 43 -8.76 -6.30 6.74
CA GLY A 43 -7.98 -6.86 7.82
C GLY A 43 -7.68 -5.84 8.91
N GLN A 44 -6.93 -6.27 9.92
CA GLN A 44 -6.56 -5.45 11.08
C GLN A 44 -5.16 -5.83 11.58
N VAL A 45 -4.40 -4.83 12.03
CA VAL A 45 -3.11 -5.05 12.71
C VAL A 45 -3.34 -5.78 14.02
N LYS A 46 -2.66 -6.91 14.20
CA LYS A 46 -2.73 -7.76 15.40
C LYS A 46 -1.61 -7.44 16.38
N SER A 47 -0.38 -7.38 15.89
CA SER A 47 0.83 -7.09 16.66
C SER A 47 1.79 -6.23 15.85
N ILE A 48 2.67 -5.53 16.56
CA ILE A 48 3.76 -4.73 16.01
C ILE A 48 4.99 -5.06 16.85
N GLU A 49 6.03 -5.55 16.23
CA GLU A 49 7.27 -5.93 16.87
C GLU A 49 8.46 -5.28 16.19
N LEU A 50 9.51 -5.00 16.95
CA LEU A 50 10.77 -4.54 16.38
C LEU A 50 11.56 -5.77 15.95
N ALA A 51 12.10 -5.76 14.74
CA ALA A 51 12.99 -6.84 14.28
C ALA A 51 14.21 -6.99 15.21
N ASP A 52 14.74 -8.20 15.32
CA ASP A 52 15.86 -8.51 16.21
C ASP A 52 17.09 -7.65 15.94
N ASP A 53 17.34 -7.32 14.68
CA ASP A 53 18.43 -6.46 14.21
C ASP A 53 18.14 -4.96 14.37
N ARG A 54 16.93 -4.60 14.81
CA ARG A 54 16.43 -3.24 15.00
C ARG A 54 16.43 -2.37 13.74
N SER A 55 16.48 -2.98 12.56
CA SER A 55 16.52 -2.25 11.29
C SER A 55 15.13 -1.84 10.80
N HIS A 56 14.08 -2.56 11.19
CA HIS A 56 12.71 -2.38 10.74
C HIS A 56 11.71 -2.87 11.78
N VAL A 57 10.44 -2.63 11.54
CA VAL A 57 9.35 -3.17 12.37
C VAL A 57 8.56 -4.21 11.57
N GLU A 58 8.19 -5.27 12.23
CA GLU A 58 7.31 -6.31 11.72
C GLU A 58 5.89 -6.07 12.20
N VAL A 59 4.96 -6.03 11.27
CA VAL A 59 3.55 -5.77 11.55
C VAL A 59 2.75 -6.99 11.13
N ASP A 60 2.20 -7.71 12.10
CA ASP A 60 1.30 -8.81 11.85
C ASP A 60 -0.11 -8.29 11.59
N ILE A 61 -0.66 -8.69 10.47
CA ILE A 61 -1.98 -8.28 10.02
C ILE A 61 -2.84 -9.53 9.85
N GLU A 62 -3.93 -9.57 10.59
CA GLU A 62 -4.94 -10.59 10.42
C GLU A 62 -5.91 -10.16 9.31
N LEU A 63 -6.00 -10.96 8.26
CA LEU A 63 -6.89 -10.72 7.14
C LEU A 63 -8.30 -11.20 7.47
N ASN A 64 -9.30 -10.57 6.88
CA ASN A 64 -10.65 -11.09 6.90
C ASN A 64 -10.72 -12.41 6.09
N ARG A 65 -11.63 -13.30 6.44
CA ARG A 65 -11.77 -14.63 5.82
C ARG A 65 -11.82 -14.61 4.29
N LYS A 66 -12.43 -13.59 3.68
CA LYS A 66 -12.55 -13.44 2.23
C LYS A 66 -11.37 -12.71 1.60
N ALA A 67 -10.40 -12.28 2.38
CA ALA A 67 -9.27 -11.46 1.95
C ALA A 67 -8.02 -12.28 1.61
N GLY A 68 -8.15 -13.59 1.37
CA GLY A 68 -7.03 -14.48 1.06
C GLY A 68 -6.26 -14.09 -0.22
N SER A 69 -6.91 -13.45 -1.18
CA SER A 69 -6.28 -12.99 -2.43
C SER A 69 -5.23 -11.89 -2.22
N PHE A 70 -5.28 -11.17 -1.10
CA PHE A 70 -4.27 -10.17 -0.76
C PHE A 70 -2.92 -10.79 -0.37
N ARG A 71 -2.81 -12.11 -0.27
CA ARG A 71 -1.56 -12.86 -0.07
C ARG A 71 -0.79 -13.12 -1.35
N ALA A 72 -1.26 -12.67 -2.50
CA ALA A 72 -0.49 -12.79 -3.74
C ALA A 72 0.90 -12.17 -3.56
N LYS A 73 1.96 -12.86 -4.03
CA LYS A 73 3.37 -12.47 -3.83
C LYS A 73 3.69 -11.05 -4.27
N ASP A 74 3.01 -10.57 -5.28
CA ASP A 74 3.13 -9.23 -5.83
C ASP A 74 2.18 -8.21 -5.21
N SER A 75 1.43 -8.56 -4.15
CA SER A 75 0.63 -7.58 -3.39
C SER A 75 1.51 -6.55 -2.73
N ARG A 76 1.05 -5.30 -2.69
CA ARG A 76 1.81 -4.17 -2.17
C ARG A 76 1.06 -3.53 -1.01
N TYR A 77 1.81 -3.21 0.05
CA TYR A 77 1.28 -2.64 1.29
C TYR A 77 2.00 -1.33 1.59
N TRP A 78 1.29 -0.32 2.09
CA TRP A 78 1.88 0.97 2.50
C TRP A 78 1.10 1.58 3.64
N VAL A 79 1.75 2.43 4.44
CA VAL A 79 1.09 3.16 5.52
C VAL A 79 0.54 4.47 4.98
N VAL A 80 -0.76 4.70 5.19
CA VAL A 80 -1.44 5.98 4.91
C VAL A 80 -1.57 6.74 6.22
N ARG A 81 -0.84 7.85 6.32
CA ARG A 81 -0.86 8.74 7.49
C ARG A 81 -1.74 9.95 7.21
N PRO A 82 -2.46 10.47 8.23
CA PRO A 82 -3.13 11.76 8.09
C PRO A 82 -2.10 12.84 7.77
N ARG A 83 -2.29 13.59 6.70
CA ARG A 83 -1.51 14.79 6.41
C ARG A 83 -2.42 16.00 6.57
N ALA A 84 -2.02 16.95 7.40
CA ALA A 84 -2.61 18.28 7.43
C ALA A 84 -1.91 19.13 6.37
N ASP A 85 -2.39 19.05 5.13
CA ASP A 85 -1.93 19.96 4.08
C ASP A 85 -2.64 21.32 4.21
N ILE A 86 -1.85 22.38 4.29
CA ILE A 86 -2.30 23.78 4.39
C ILE A 86 -3.00 24.24 3.10
N SER A 87 -2.91 23.47 2.01
CA SER A 87 -3.40 23.84 0.68
C SER A 87 -4.75 23.25 0.27
N GLY A 88 -5.45 22.57 1.16
CA GLY A 88 -6.79 22.06 0.83
C GLY A 88 -7.21 20.86 1.69
N VAL A 89 -8.46 20.91 2.14
CA VAL A 89 -9.08 19.91 3.02
C VAL A 89 -9.37 18.62 2.25
N SER A 90 -8.34 17.93 1.78
CA SER A 90 -8.47 16.56 1.28
C SER A 90 -7.90 15.61 2.32
N GLY A 91 -8.74 14.89 3.03
CA GLY A 91 -8.27 13.93 4.03
C GLY A 91 -8.99 13.98 5.37
N LEU A 92 -10.15 14.66 5.46
CA LEU A 92 -10.98 14.70 6.67
C LEU A 92 -11.29 13.28 7.20
N GLY A 93 -11.39 12.28 6.33
CA GLY A 93 -11.61 10.89 6.71
C GLY A 93 -10.43 10.27 7.48
N THR A 94 -9.19 10.69 7.20
CA THR A 94 -8.00 10.18 7.91
C THR A 94 -7.75 10.90 9.23
N LEU A 95 -8.15 12.15 9.37
CA LEU A 95 -8.07 12.89 10.63
C LEU A 95 -8.97 12.28 11.72
N LEU A 96 -10.11 11.69 11.32
CA LEU A 96 -11.04 11.05 12.24
C LEU A 96 -10.76 9.57 12.47
N SER A 97 -10.12 8.87 11.52
CA SER A 97 -9.91 7.42 11.59
C SER A 97 -8.48 7.00 11.95
N GLY A 98 -7.53 7.95 12.09
CA GLY A 98 -6.12 7.64 12.32
C GLY A 98 -5.42 7.07 11.09
N ALA A 99 -4.18 6.61 11.25
CA ALA A 99 -3.43 5.94 10.20
C ALA A 99 -4.05 4.57 9.87
N TYR A 100 -3.94 4.16 8.61
CA TYR A 100 -4.33 2.82 8.18
C TYR A 100 -3.30 2.26 7.20
N ILE A 101 -3.32 0.96 6.99
CA ILE A 101 -2.50 0.30 5.98
C ILE A 101 -3.34 0.15 4.71
N GLY A 102 -2.85 0.71 3.61
CA GLY A 102 -3.41 0.49 2.27
C GLY A 102 -2.84 -0.79 1.67
N VAL A 103 -3.63 -1.49 0.88
CA VAL A 103 -3.18 -2.64 0.11
C VAL A 103 -3.61 -2.52 -1.34
N ASP A 104 -2.76 -2.99 -2.25
CA ASP A 104 -3.07 -3.22 -3.64
C ASP A 104 -2.91 -4.71 -3.93
N ALA A 105 -4.00 -5.35 -4.38
CA ALA A 105 -4.04 -6.79 -4.59
C ALA A 105 -3.21 -7.19 -5.81
N GLY A 106 -2.22 -8.04 -5.58
CA GLY A 106 -1.43 -8.64 -6.65
C GLY A 106 -2.24 -9.59 -7.54
N LYS A 107 -1.64 -9.99 -8.64
CA LYS A 107 -2.20 -10.93 -9.64
C LYS A 107 -1.48 -12.27 -9.66
N SER A 108 -0.42 -12.43 -8.87
CA SER A 108 0.35 -13.67 -8.79
C SER A 108 -0.51 -14.82 -8.27
N ALA A 109 -0.33 -16.00 -8.84
CA ALA A 109 -0.90 -17.23 -8.32
C ALA A 109 -0.15 -17.75 -7.06
N GLU A 110 1.10 -17.30 -6.87
CA GLU A 110 1.92 -17.65 -5.70
C GLU A 110 1.45 -16.85 -4.49
N MET A 111 1.10 -17.54 -3.42
CA MET A 111 0.66 -16.94 -2.16
C MET A 111 1.79 -17.01 -1.13
N VAL A 112 2.05 -15.88 -0.50
CA VAL A 112 3.05 -15.75 0.56
C VAL A 112 2.43 -15.18 1.83
N SER A 113 3.19 -15.17 2.92
CA SER A 113 2.75 -14.60 4.20
C SER A 113 3.63 -13.47 4.69
N THR A 114 4.74 -13.19 4.00
CA THR A 114 5.69 -12.14 4.38
C THR A 114 5.84 -11.16 3.24
N PHE A 115 5.81 -9.87 3.54
CA PHE A 115 5.87 -8.78 2.57
C PHE A 115 6.79 -7.66 3.05
N GLU A 116 7.35 -6.92 2.10
CA GLU A 116 8.01 -5.65 2.36
C GLU A 116 7.04 -4.51 2.09
N GLY A 117 6.83 -3.66 3.09
CA GLY A 117 5.95 -2.50 3.00
C GLY A 117 6.62 -1.34 2.27
N LEU A 118 5.82 -0.61 1.49
CA LEU A 118 6.27 0.57 0.77
C LEU A 118 6.19 1.81 1.69
N GLU A 119 7.11 2.75 1.50
CA GLU A 119 7.13 4.03 2.21
C GLU A 119 6.00 4.99 1.80
N SER A 120 5.49 4.82 0.58
CA SER A 120 4.43 5.64 0.01
C SER A 120 3.51 4.78 -0.86
N PRO A 121 2.27 5.24 -1.11
CA PRO A 121 1.38 4.56 -2.04
C PRO A 121 2.07 4.36 -3.40
N PRO A 122 1.88 3.18 -4.03
CA PRO A 122 2.41 2.97 -5.37
C PRO A 122 1.78 3.96 -6.34
N PRO A 123 2.55 4.56 -7.25
CA PRO A 123 2.05 5.56 -8.19
C PRO A 123 1.02 4.97 -9.18
N LEU A 124 1.06 3.66 -9.38
CA LEU A 124 0.11 2.91 -10.20
C LEU A 124 -0.39 1.70 -9.42
N LYS A 125 -1.71 1.52 -9.37
CA LYS A 125 -2.35 0.35 -8.79
C LYS A 125 -2.61 -0.70 -9.87
N TYR A 126 -2.66 -1.98 -9.49
CA TYR A 126 -2.89 -3.07 -10.44
C TYR A 126 -4.25 -3.04 -11.13
N ASP A 127 -5.22 -2.33 -10.58
CA ASP A 127 -6.58 -2.19 -11.11
C ASP A 127 -6.79 -0.88 -11.92
N GLU A 128 -5.78 -0.02 -12.02
CA GLU A 128 -5.84 1.15 -12.91
C GLU A 128 -5.74 0.70 -14.37
N ALA A 129 -6.74 1.10 -15.17
CA ALA A 129 -6.73 0.85 -16.59
C ALA A 129 -5.74 1.78 -17.29
N GLY A 130 -4.96 1.25 -18.21
CA GLY A 130 -4.01 2.04 -18.99
C GLY A 130 -2.94 1.18 -19.65
N SER A 131 -2.14 1.81 -20.49
CA SER A 131 -0.93 1.22 -21.06
C SER A 131 0.30 1.86 -20.43
N GLN A 132 1.27 1.06 -20.05
CA GLN A 132 2.53 1.54 -19.52
C GLN A 132 3.52 1.75 -20.66
N PHE A 133 4.19 2.89 -20.64
CA PHE A 133 5.24 3.21 -21.59
C PHE A 133 6.51 3.55 -20.82
N ARG A 134 7.63 3.12 -21.37
CA ARG A 134 8.96 3.45 -20.87
C ARG A 134 9.65 4.39 -21.83
N LEU A 135 9.94 5.59 -21.36
CA LEU A 135 10.62 6.64 -22.10
C LEU A 135 12.09 6.69 -21.66
N ARG A 136 12.95 7.13 -22.57
CA ARG A 136 14.37 7.38 -22.28
C ARG A 136 14.71 8.83 -22.55
N ALA A 137 15.32 9.50 -21.60
CA ALA A 137 15.74 10.89 -21.68
C ALA A 137 17.22 11.02 -21.26
N LYS A 138 17.83 12.17 -21.57
CA LYS A 138 19.18 12.49 -21.09
C LYS A 138 19.17 12.87 -19.61
N ASP A 139 18.12 13.55 -19.18
CA ASP A 139 17.91 13.98 -17.80
C ASP A 139 16.41 13.95 -17.47
N LEU A 140 16.08 14.05 -16.20
CA LEU A 140 14.71 14.08 -15.71
C LEU A 140 14.07 15.47 -15.85
N GLY A 141 14.86 16.54 -15.95
CA GLY A 141 14.38 17.90 -15.94
C GLY A 141 13.59 18.23 -14.68
N SER A 142 12.42 18.82 -14.86
CA SER A 142 11.48 19.16 -13.77
C SER A 142 10.41 18.11 -13.52
N LEU A 143 10.53 16.93 -14.12
CA LEU A 143 9.56 15.87 -13.93
C LEU A 143 9.72 15.19 -12.56
N ASP A 144 8.60 14.83 -11.96
CA ASP A 144 8.54 14.03 -10.73
C ASP A 144 7.45 12.98 -10.87
N ILE A 145 7.41 12.02 -9.94
CA ILE A 145 6.32 11.04 -9.85
C ILE A 145 5.00 11.79 -9.69
N GLY A 146 4.01 11.45 -10.52
CA GLY A 146 2.73 12.15 -10.59
C GLY A 146 2.68 13.28 -11.61
N SER A 147 3.80 13.71 -12.21
CA SER A 147 3.79 14.72 -13.28
C SER A 147 2.88 14.29 -14.42
N PRO A 148 1.99 15.19 -14.93
CA PRO A 148 1.01 14.82 -15.94
C PRO A 148 1.67 14.64 -17.31
N VAL A 149 1.26 13.61 -18.04
CA VAL A 149 1.54 13.44 -19.46
C VAL A 149 0.38 14.07 -20.24
N LEU A 150 0.69 15.06 -21.08
CA LEU A 150 -0.30 15.85 -21.77
C LEU A 150 -0.29 15.54 -23.28
N TYR A 151 -1.46 15.34 -23.85
CA TYR A 151 -1.69 15.37 -25.29
C TYR A 151 -2.71 16.44 -25.62
N ARG A 152 -2.33 17.42 -26.45
CA ARG A 152 -3.17 18.59 -26.81
C ARG A 152 -3.75 19.30 -25.58
N ARG A 153 -2.96 19.44 -24.49
CA ARG A 153 -3.35 20.02 -23.20
C ARG A 153 -4.35 19.20 -22.38
N VAL A 154 -4.67 17.99 -22.80
CA VAL A 154 -5.49 17.03 -22.04
C VAL A 154 -4.55 16.05 -21.33
N THR A 155 -4.76 15.83 -20.05
CA THR A 155 -4.01 14.81 -19.28
C THR A 155 -4.41 13.42 -19.77
N VAL A 156 -3.45 12.71 -20.37
CA VAL A 156 -3.64 11.34 -20.89
C VAL A 156 -2.89 10.30 -20.07
N GLY A 157 -2.08 10.72 -19.11
CA GLY A 157 -1.31 9.84 -18.24
C GLY A 157 -0.52 10.62 -17.20
N ARG A 158 0.34 9.93 -16.49
CA ARG A 158 1.23 10.52 -15.47
C ARG A 158 2.54 9.75 -15.40
N VAL A 159 3.59 10.40 -14.93
CA VAL A 159 4.85 9.76 -14.56
C VAL A 159 4.60 8.86 -13.37
N THR A 160 4.98 7.58 -13.48
CA THR A 160 4.78 6.56 -12.44
C THR A 160 6.07 6.17 -11.74
N GLY A 161 7.21 6.44 -12.38
CA GLY A 161 8.52 6.17 -11.83
C GLY A 161 9.63 6.67 -12.73
N TYR A 162 10.85 6.69 -12.20
CA TYR A 162 12.05 6.95 -12.97
C TYR A 162 13.26 6.28 -12.34
N SER A 163 14.24 5.94 -13.14
CA SER A 163 15.51 5.37 -12.71
C SER A 163 16.64 5.80 -13.63
N LEU A 164 17.88 5.82 -13.13
CA LEU A 164 19.05 5.88 -13.98
C LEU A 164 19.25 4.53 -14.67
N ASP A 165 19.76 4.55 -15.89
CA ASP A 165 20.25 3.32 -16.54
C ASP A 165 21.54 2.81 -15.87
N ASP A 166 21.95 1.59 -16.20
CA ASP A 166 23.13 0.95 -15.58
C ASP A 166 24.43 1.72 -15.84
N SER A 167 24.47 2.56 -16.88
CA SER A 167 25.63 3.41 -17.20
C SER A 167 25.59 4.77 -16.48
N GLY A 168 24.43 5.18 -15.96
CA GLY A 168 24.21 6.48 -15.37
C GLY A 168 24.07 7.63 -16.39
N ASP A 169 24.10 7.32 -17.69
CA ASP A 169 24.10 8.33 -18.77
C ASP A 169 22.69 8.77 -19.18
N ARG A 170 21.66 8.01 -18.83
CA ARG A 170 20.29 8.24 -19.23
C ARG A 170 19.32 7.97 -18.10
N VAL A 171 18.20 8.69 -18.15
CA VAL A 171 17.06 8.44 -17.27
C VAL A 171 16.00 7.64 -18.01
N THR A 172 15.54 6.60 -17.39
CA THR A 172 14.36 5.85 -17.79
C THR A 172 13.16 6.40 -17.01
N ILE A 173 12.09 6.75 -17.71
CA ILE A 173 10.88 7.34 -17.14
C ILE A 173 9.71 6.42 -17.48
N ASP A 174 9.03 5.91 -16.48
CA ASP A 174 7.83 5.08 -16.63
C ASP A 174 6.58 5.99 -16.56
N VAL A 175 5.70 5.84 -17.52
CA VAL A 175 4.46 6.63 -17.65
C VAL A 175 3.25 5.73 -17.93
#